data_9f463a271ed68abe221006d28005d490
#
_entry.id   9f463a271ed68abe221006d28005d490
#
_cell.length_a   1.000
_cell.length_b   1.000
_cell.length_c   1.000
_cell.angle_alpha   90.00
_cell.angle_beta   90.00
_cell.angle_gamma   90.00
#
_symmetry.space_group_name_H-M   'P 1'
#
loop_
_entity.id
_entity.type
_entity.pdbx_description
1 polymer ?
#
loop_
_entity_poly.entity_id
_entity_poly.type
_entity_poly.pdbx_seq_one_letter_code
_entity_poly.pdbx_strand_id
1 'polypeptide(L)'
;RKGPFNIFGLEIDSEWRSEKKWQRIQSYLPNIKGMKIADIGCSNGYYSYKLLGLQPDLIVGMDKTALYVIQFLALKSYTKQIQELLVLPCSSEEFNFKKINFDLILSMGILYHSKNPSSHLNSLKHLVKKNGYIILETITSNMPTNIDVKKNQTYAGMKNIGTIFTKKNLNDLMLSSGFKNIEIVNDSFTDSNEQRSTKWMNGKSFKDFTLPNGNTLEGYPPVCRSIFVAQKR
;
A
#
# COMPACT_ATOMS: atom_id res chain seq x y z
N ARG A 1 6.63 -8.53 -4.75
CA ARG A 1 7.82 -8.02 -4.01
C ARG A 1 8.14 -6.64 -4.52
N LYS A 2 8.29 -5.66 -3.61
CA LYS A 2 8.54 -4.26 -3.94
C LYS A 2 10.02 -4.05 -4.28
N GLY A 3 10.33 -3.13 -5.19
CA GLY A 3 11.69 -2.72 -5.59
C GLY A 3 11.64 -1.71 -6.74
N PRO A 4 12.74 -1.49 -7.48
CA PRO A 4 14.04 -2.15 -7.36
C PRO A 4 14.86 -1.69 -6.14
N PHE A 5 15.86 -2.48 -5.77
CA PHE A 5 16.89 -2.08 -4.80
C PHE A 5 18.27 -2.16 -5.44
N ASN A 6 19.17 -1.29 -5.01
CA ASN A 6 20.61 -1.42 -5.27
C ASN A 6 21.31 -1.55 -3.92
N ILE A 7 22.00 -2.68 -3.70
CA ILE A 7 22.68 -2.98 -2.45
C ILE A 7 24.14 -3.28 -2.79
N PHE A 8 25.05 -2.38 -2.45
CA PHE A 8 26.48 -2.49 -2.75
C PHE A 8 26.78 -2.82 -4.22
N GLY A 9 26.04 -2.21 -5.16
CA GLY A 9 26.20 -2.45 -6.59
C GLY A 9 25.44 -3.65 -7.13
N LEU A 10 24.82 -4.47 -6.27
CA LEU A 10 23.91 -5.53 -6.69
C LEU A 10 22.51 -4.95 -6.96
N GLU A 11 22.11 -4.98 -8.22
CA GLU A 11 20.76 -4.58 -8.61
C GLU A 11 19.77 -5.72 -8.41
N ILE A 12 18.76 -5.48 -7.55
CA ILE A 12 17.64 -6.38 -7.30
C ILE A 12 16.41 -5.84 -8.02
N ASP A 13 16.23 -6.28 -9.27
CA ASP A 13 15.11 -5.90 -10.11
C ASP A 13 13.87 -6.74 -9.73
N SER A 14 13.13 -6.26 -8.77
CA SER A 14 11.98 -6.96 -8.19
C SER A 14 10.79 -7.06 -9.15
N GLU A 15 9.81 -7.88 -8.81
CA GLU A 15 8.54 -8.05 -9.53
C GLU A 15 7.83 -6.71 -9.79
N TRP A 16 7.72 -5.87 -8.75
CA TRP A 16 7.07 -4.57 -8.82
C TRP A 16 8.06 -3.45 -9.03
N ARG A 17 7.82 -2.63 -10.03
CA ARG A 17 8.47 -1.32 -10.19
C ARG A 17 7.80 -0.31 -9.25
N SER A 18 8.11 -0.45 -7.96
CA SER A 18 7.48 0.35 -6.90
C SER A 18 7.85 1.83 -6.97
N GLU A 19 8.92 2.18 -7.69
CA GLU A 19 9.28 3.55 -8.01
C GLU A 19 8.17 4.28 -8.79
N LYS A 20 7.42 3.58 -9.66
CA LYS A 20 6.30 4.19 -10.38
C LYS A 20 5.19 4.64 -9.43
N LYS A 21 4.85 3.79 -8.43
CA LYS A 21 3.88 4.16 -7.41
C LYS A 21 4.41 5.27 -6.50
N TRP A 22 5.70 5.24 -6.16
CA TRP A 22 6.33 6.31 -5.40
C TRP A 22 6.23 7.65 -6.13
N GLN A 23 6.51 7.70 -7.43
CA GLN A 23 6.38 8.91 -8.26
C GLN A 23 4.96 9.48 -8.25
N ARG A 24 3.93 8.60 -8.19
CA ARG A 24 2.53 9.03 -8.14
C ARG A 24 2.12 9.64 -6.79
N ILE A 25 2.78 9.28 -5.69
CA ILE A 25 2.40 9.77 -4.36
C ILE A 25 3.30 10.89 -3.84
N GLN A 26 4.56 10.97 -4.28
CA GLN A 26 5.55 11.84 -3.64
C GLN A 26 5.19 13.34 -3.71
N SER A 27 4.51 13.78 -4.76
CA SER A 27 4.04 15.18 -4.92
C SER A 27 2.84 15.53 -4.03
N TYR A 28 2.19 14.52 -3.45
CA TYR A 28 1.03 14.69 -2.56
C TYR A 28 1.38 14.44 -1.09
N LEU A 29 2.63 14.12 -0.81
CA LEU A 29 3.09 14.05 0.56
C LEU A 29 3.10 15.45 1.18
N PRO A 30 2.60 15.63 2.42
CA PRO A 30 2.86 16.86 3.16
C PRO A 30 4.37 17.00 3.43
N ASN A 31 4.81 18.14 3.94
CA ASN A 31 6.18 18.23 4.46
C ASN A 31 6.34 17.29 5.65
N ILE A 32 6.98 16.13 5.42
CA ILE A 32 7.09 15.06 6.42
C ILE A 32 8.30 15.17 7.35
N LYS A 33 9.11 16.22 7.20
CA LYS A 33 10.25 16.45 8.11
C LYS A 33 9.77 16.54 9.55
N GLY A 34 10.35 15.76 10.43
CA GLY A 34 9.98 15.70 11.85
C GLY A 34 8.67 14.95 12.15
N MET A 35 8.03 14.34 11.16
CA MET A 35 6.77 13.59 11.36
C MET A 35 7.02 12.16 11.85
N LYS A 36 6.04 11.63 12.59
CA LYS A 36 5.90 10.20 12.85
C LYS A 36 5.00 9.56 11.82
N ILE A 37 5.48 8.54 11.15
CA ILE A 37 4.82 7.92 9.99
C ILE A 37 4.57 6.44 10.24
N ALA A 38 3.39 5.94 9.90
CA ALA A 38 3.11 4.51 9.80
C ALA A 38 3.03 4.06 8.33
N ASP A 39 3.74 2.99 7.97
CA ASP A 39 3.66 2.32 6.67
C ASP A 39 2.96 0.96 6.87
N ILE A 40 1.64 0.92 6.61
CA ILE A 40 0.80 -0.25 6.83
C ILE A 40 0.89 -1.19 5.63
N GLY A 41 1.24 -2.47 5.87
CA GLY A 41 1.59 -3.43 4.82
C GLY A 41 2.90 -3.04 4.16
N CYS A 42 3.89 -2.67 4.96
CA CYS A 42 5.18 -2.16 4.49
C CYS A 42 5.94 -3.16 3.63
N SER A 43 5.64 -4.46 3.74
CA SER A 43 6.37 -5.53 3.04
C SER A 43 7.87 -5.47 3.36
N ASN A 44 8.75 -5.48 2.36
CA ASN A 44 10.20 -5.35 2.54
C ASN A 44 10.69 -3.92 2.82
N GLY A 45 9.78 -2.97 3.08
CA GLY A 45 10.13 -1.61 3.51
C GLY A 45 10.44 -0.61 2.39
N TYR A 46 10.18 -0.93 1.12
CA TYR A 46 10.56 -0.07 -0.01
C TYR A 46 10.12 1.39 0.18
N TYR A 47 8.86 1.64 0.56
CA TYR A 47 8.36 3.00 0.75
C TYR A 47 8.88 3.61 2.06
N SER A 48 9.05 2.82 3.10
CA SER A 48 9.67 3.26 4.34
C SER A 48 11.09 3.81 4.10
N TYR A 49 11.90 3.13 3.26
CA TYR A 49 13.24 3.62 2.88
C TYR A 49 13.18 4.88 2.01
N LYS A 50 12.17 5.02 1.14
CA LYS A 50 11.99 6.26 0.37
C LYS A 50 11.62 7.44 1.26
N LEU A 51 10.77 7.23 2.26
CA LEU A 51 10.38 8.25 3.24
C LEU A 51 11.56 8.72 4.10
N LEU A 52 12.49 7.84 4.47
CA LEU A 52 13.67 8.19 5.26
C LEU A 52 14.48 9.35 4.64
N GLY A 53 14.60 9.39 3.31
CA GLY A 53 15.29 10.46 2.60
C GLY A 53 14.66 11.86 2.81
N LEU A 54 13.44 11.93 3.35
CA LEU A 54 12.72 13.17 3.63
C LEU A 54 12.75 13.59 5.11
N GLN A 55 13.61 12.95 5.91
CA GLN A 55 13.93 13.29 7.31
C GLN A 55 12.72 13.27 8.27
N PRO A 56 11.90 12.21 8.33
CA PRO A 56 10.91 12.04 9.38
C PRO A 56 11.59 11.74 10.72
N ASP A 57 10.90 11.99 11.86
CA ASP A 57 11.38 11.61 13.19
C ASP A 57 11.28 10.12 13.44
N LEU A 58 10.25 9.46 12.88
CA LEU A 58 10.01 8.04 13.11
C LEU A 58 9.19 7.46 11.95
N ILE A 59 9.61 6.30 11.47
CA ILE A 59 8.81 5.46 10.57
C ILE A 59 8.59 4.11 11.25
N VAL A 60 7.33 3.69 11.36
CA VAL A 60 6.96 2.36 11.84
C VAL A 60 6.30 1.60 10.70
N GLY A 61 7.02 0.67 10.11
CA GLY A 61 6.48 -0.31 9.18
C GLY A 61 5.69 -1.38 9.94
N MET A 62 4.52 -1.76 9.45
CA MET A 62 3.72 -2.86 10.00
C MET A 62 3.39 -3.86 8.91
N ASP A 63 3.72 -5.13 9.12
CA ASP A 63 3.33 -6.22 8.21
C ASP A 63 3.21 -7.53 9.00
N LYS A 64 2.09 -8.23 8.84
CA LYS A 64 1.85 -9.52 9.53
C LYS A 64 2.57 -10.70 8.90
N THR A 65 3.15 -10.53 7.72
CA THR A 65 3.83 -11.60 6.98
C THR A 65 5.27 -11.70 7.42
N ALA A 66 5.61 -12.72 8.19
CA ALA A 66 6.96 -12.92 8.75
C ALA A 66 8.07 -12.83 7.69
N LEU A 67 7.87 -13.41 6.50
CA LEU A 67 8.82 -13.33 5.40
C LEU A 67 9.15 -11.87 5.01
N TYR A 68 8.15 -11.01 4.97
CA TYR A 68 8.35 -9.59 4.60
C TYR A 68 9.05 -8.82 5.72
N VAL A 69 8.70 -9.09 6.97
CA VAL A 69 9.40 -8.51 8.13
C VAL A 69 10.87 -8.92 8.14
N ILE A 70 11.18 -10.20 7.87
CA ILE A 70 12.57 -10.68 7.78
C ILE A 70 13.31 -10.00 6.62
N GLN A 71 12.68 -9.84 5.45
CA GLN A 71 13.28 -9.12 4.33
C GLN A 71 13.56 -7.66 4.67
N PHE A 72 12.63 -7.00 5.37
CA PHE A 72 12.82 -5.63 5.87
C PHE A 72 14.02 -5.54 6.82
N LEU A 73 14.09 -6.43 7.81
CA LEU A 73 15.19 -6.48 8.78
C LEU A 73 16.53 -6.79 8.11
N ALA A 74 16.55 -7.70 7.13
CA ALA A 74 17.76 -8.01 6.35
C ALA A 74 18.25 -6.76 5.59
N LEU A 75 17.35 -6.01 4.92
CA LEU A 75 17.72 -4.75 4.28
C LEU A 75 18.22 -3.73 5.30
N LYS A 76 17.55 -3.62 6.44
CA LYS A 76 17.95 -2.71 7.51
C LYS A 76 19.33 -3.02 8.06
N SER A 77 19.73 -4.30 8.16
CA SER A 77 21.04 -4.69 8.65
C SER A 77 22.21 -4.19 7.79
N TYR A 78 21.97 -3.91 6.50
CA TYR A 78 22.97 -3.34 5.59
C TYR A 78 23.03 -1.82 5.63
N THR A 79 22.12 -1.16 6.34
CA THR A 79 22.16 0.29 6.58
C THR A 79 22.85 0.56 7.90
N LYS A 80 23.57 1.70 8.01
CA LYS A 80 24.06 2.18 9.31
C LYS A 80 22.87 2.30 10.27
N GLN A 81 23.07 2.04 11.56
CA GLN A 81 22.02 1.99 12.59
C GLN A 81 21.01 3.15 12.46
N ILE A 82 19.96 2.90 11.70
CA ILE A 82 18.86 3.87 11.51
C ILE A 82 17.88 3.63 12.64
N GLN A 83 17.87 4.51 13.64
CA GLN A 83 16.98 4.42 14.80
C GLN A 83 15.56 4.84 14.46
N GLU A 84 15.41 5.74 13.50
CA GLU A 84 14.13 6.30 13.06
C GLU A 84 13.25 5.34 12.24
N LEU A 85 13.77 4.16 11.89
CA LEU A 85 13.06 3.16 11.10
C LEU A 85 12.86 1.88 11.90
N LEU A 86 11.60 1.57 12.19
CA LEU A 86 11.20 0.35 12.90
C LEU A 86 10.28 -0.51 12.01
N VAL A 87 10.24 -1.81 12.27
CA VAL A 87 9.26 -2.72 11.70
C VAL A 87 8.64 -3.60 12.78
N LEU A 88 7.33 -3.79 12.71
CA LEU A 88 6.56 -4.60 13.65
C LEU A 88 5.81 -5.71 12.88
N PRO A 89 5.85 -6.96 13.38
CA PRO A 89 5.16 -8.11 12.79
C PRO A 89 3.67 -8.13 13.20
N CYS A 90 2.92 -7.08 12.86
CA CYS A 90 1.51 -6.95 13.21
C CYS A 90 0.72 -6.20 12.12
N SER A 91 -0.59 -6.29 12.16
CA SER A 91 -1.49 -5.45 11.39
C SER A 91 -1.81 -4.14 12.13
N SER A 92 -2.46 -3.19 11.42
CA SER A 92 -2.92 -1.95 12.05
C SER A 92 -4.00 -2.17 13.10
N GLU A 93 -4.78 -3.23 12.96
CA GLU A 93 -5.84 -3.62 13.90
C GLU A 93 -5.28 -4.22 15.19
N GLU A 94 -4.10 -4.85 15.11
CA GLU A 94 -3.40 -5.48 16.25
C GLU A 94 -2.50 -4.49 16.99
N PHE A 95 -2.16 -3.38 16.35
CA PHE A 95 -1.28 -2.38 16.95
C PHE A 95 -1.99 -1.62 18.09
N ASN A 96 -1.59 -1.87 19.33
CA ASN A 96 -2.21 -1.32 20.52
C ASN A 96 -1.23 -0.55 21.42
N PHE A 97 -0.48 0.39 20.87
CA PHE A 97 0.35 1.30 21.64
C PHE A 97 -0.39 2.62 21.89
N LYS A 98 -1.08 2.73 23.02
CA LYS A 98 -1.96 3.86 23.39
C LYS A 98 -1.27 5.25 23.39
N LYS A 99 0.07 5.30 23.33
CA LYS A 99 0.84 6.56 23.43
C LYS A 99 1.42 7.05 22.09
N ILE A 100 1.23 6.32 21.01
CA ILE A 100 1.80 6.69 19.71
C ILE A 100 0.67 6.97 18.73
N ASN A 101 0.60 8.21 18.27
CA ASN A 101 -0.22 8.60 17.13
C ASN A 101 0.69 9.11 16.00
N PHE A 102 0.33 8.84 14.77
CA PHE A 102 1.09 9.17 13.58
C PHE A 102 0.57 10.45 12.92
N ASP A 103 1.48 11.24 12.37
CA ASP A 103 1.14 12.44 11.59
C ASP A 103 0.67 12.07 10.18
N LEU A 104 1.25 11.00 9.63
CA LEU A 104 0.93 10.45 8.32
C LEU A 104 0.84 8.93 8.40
N ILE A 105 -0.17 8.36 7.73
CA ILE A 105 -0.28 6.91 7.51
C ILE A 105 -0.26 6.63 6.01
N LEU A 106 0.58 5.71 5.57
CA LEU A 106 0.49 5.07 4.28
C LEU A 106 -0.23 3.73 4.42
N SER A 107 -1.26 3.49 3.63
CA SER A 107 -1.92 2.18 3.48
C SER A 107 -2.06 1.89 1.99
N MET A 108 -1.03 1.23 1.44
CA MET A 108 -0.92 1.06 0.00
C MET A 108 -0.97 -0.41 -0.40
N GLY A 109 -2.05 -0.79 -1.08
CA GLY A 109 -2.25 -2.15 -1.56
C GLY A 109 -2.79 -3.11 -0.49
N ILE A 110 -3.51 -2.62 0.51
CA ILE A 110 -4.00 -3.42 1.65
C ILE A 110 -5.52 -3.54 1.66
N LEU A 111 -6.25 -2.46 1.43
CA LEU A 111 -7.70 -2.39 1.67
C LEU A 111 -8.47 -3.50 0.92
N TYR A 112 -8.13 -3.77 -0.33
CA TYR A 112 -8.80 -4.81 -1.14
C TYR A 112 -8.52 -6.26 -0.66
N HIS A 113 -7.53 -6.43 0.23
CA HIS A 113 -7.29 -7.71 0.93
C HIS A 113 -8.01 -7.79 2.27
N SER A 114 -8.60 -6.69 2.75
CA SER A 114 -9.28 -6.69 4.04
C SER A 114 -10.63 -7.43 3.95
N LYS A 115 -10.85 -8.34 4.88
CA LYS A 115 -12.17 -8.99 5.03
C LYS A 115 -13.23 -8.02 5.57
N ASN A 116 -12.80 -6.98 6.27
CA ASN A 116 -13.65 -5.93 6.80
C ASN A 116 -13.01 -4.56 6.53
N PRO A 117 -13.29 -3.94 5.36
CA PRO A 117 -12.74 -2.64 4.99
C PRO A 117 -13.04 -1.52 5.98
N SER A 118 -14.23 -1.53 6.59
CA SER A 118 -14.60 -0.55 7.64
C SER A 118 -13.73 -0.69 8.88
N SER A 119 -13.45 -1.92 9.32
CA SER A 119 -12.53 -2.16 10.45
C SER A 119 -11.12 -1.67 10.14
N HIS A 120 -10.64 -1.90 8.92
CA HIS A 120 -9.34 -1.40 8.48
C HIS A 120 -9.30 0.14 8.52
N LEU A 121 -10.26 0.83 7.92
CA LEU A 121 -10.33 2.29 7.96
C LEU A 121 -10.43 2.84 9.39
N ASN A 122 -11.20 2.17 10.25
CA ASN A 122 -11.29 2.53 11.66
C ASN A 122 -9.95 2.37 12.39
N SER A 123 -9.18 1.31 12.12
CA SER A 123 -7.84 1.15 12.69
C SER A 123 -6.90 2.29 12.27
N LEU A 124 -6.90 2.66 10.98
CA LEU A 124 -6.14 3.82 10.49
C LEU A 124 -6.55 5.11 11.20
N LYS A 125 -7.87 5.34 11.36
CA LYS A 125 -8.38 6.51 12.09
C LYS A 125 -7.90 6.56 13.54
N HIS A 126 -7.83 5.42 14.22
CA HIS A 126 -7.34 5.39 15.61
C HIS A 126 -5.85 5.70 15.70
N LEU A 127 -5.07 5.27 14.71
CA LEU A 127 -3.62 5.46 14.69
C LEU A 127 -3.19 6.87 14.28
N VAL A 128 -3.96 7.55 13.42
CA VAL A 128 -3.60 8.88 12.93
C VAL A 128 -4.04 9.97 13.91
N LYS A 129 -3.23 11.01 14.08
CA LYS A 129 -3.56 12.21 14.87
C LYS A 129 -4.77 12.95 14.30
N LYS A 130 -5.45 13.75 15.12
CA LYS A 130 -6.45 14.71 14.61
C LYS A 130 -5.81 15.62 13.57
N ASN A 131 -6.48 15.83 12.45
CA ASN A 131 -5.98 16.52 11.26
C ASN A 131 -4.71 15.90 10.62
N GLY A 132 -4.25 14.74 11.09
CA GLY A 132 -3.19 13.98 10.44
C GLY A 132 -3.67 13.37 9.12
N TYR A 133 -2.72 13.02 8.27
CA TYR A 133 -2.95 12.59 6.88
C TYR A 133 -2.99 11.07 6.74
N ILE A 134 -3.79 10.62 5.79
CA ILE A 134 -3.65 9.26 5.24
C ILE A 134 -3.45 9.33 3.74
N ILE A 135 -2.60 8.45 3.23
CA ILE A 135 -2.50 8.13 1.80
C ILE A 135 -2.94 6.68 1.65
N LEU A 136 -4.07 6.50 1.02
CA LEU A 136 -4.69 5.20 0.79
C LEU A 136 -4.59 4.86 -0.70
N GLU A 137 -3.87 3.81 -1.07
CA GLU A 137 -3.90 3.27 -2.42
C GLU A 137 -4.60 1.92 -2.41
N THR A 138 -5.55 1.75 -3.30
CA THR A 138 -6.32 0.51 -3.42
C THR A 138 -6.77 0.26 -4.86
N ILE A 139 -7.18 -0.97 -5.13
CA ILE A 139 -7.87 -1.27 -6.39
C ILE A 139 -9.28 -0.71 -6.30
N THR A 140 -9.72 -0.02 -7.37
CA THR A 140 -11.07 0.53 -7.51
C THR A 140 -11.74 0.02 -8.77
N SER A 141 -13.06 0.02 -8.75
CA SER A 141 -13.91 -0.33 -9.88
C SER A 141 -14.34 0.92 -10.65
N ASN A 142 -14.21 0.89 -11.96
CA ASN A 142 -14.82 1.86 -12.87
C ASN A 142 -16.21 1.41 -13.36
N MET A 143 -16.73 0.28 -12.84
CA MET A 143 -18.09 -0.20 -13.09
C MET A 143 -19.10 0.64 -12.29
N PRO A 144 -20.40 0.61 -12.65
CA PRO A 144 -21.44 1.32 -11.88
C PRO A 144 -21.57 0.87 -10.43
N THR A 145 -21.14 -0.37 -10.12
CA THR A 145 -21.23 -0.99 -8.78
C THR A 145 -19.89 -1.51 -8.32
N ASN A 146 -19.80 -1.80 -7.03
CA ASN A 146 -18.68 -2.54 -6.48
C ASN A 146 -18.56 -3.93 -7.14
N ILE A 147 -17.36 -4.47 -7.14
CA ILE A 147 -17.10 -5.86 -7.59
C ILE A 147 -16.79 -6.69 -6.35
N ASP A 148 -17.63 -7.67 -6.06
CA ASP A 148 -17.36 -8.66 -5.03
C ASP A 148 -16.70 -9.88 -5.68
N VAL A 149 -15.41 -10.09 -5.35
CA VAL A 149 -14.67 -11.25 -5.85
C VAL A 149 -15.15 -12.48 -5.10
N LYS A 150 -15.69 -13.45 -5.84
CA LYS A 150 -16.27 -14.66 -5.27
C LYS A 150 -15.22 -15.43 -4.44
N LYS A 151 -15.69 -16.07 -3.38
CA LYS A 151 -14.85 -16.94 -2.54
C LYS A 151 -14.13 -17.99 -3.41
N ASN A 152 -12.84 -18.16 -3.18
CA ASN A 152 -11.94 -19.05 -3.93
C ASN A 152 -11.62 -18.62 -5.38
N GLN A 153 -12.05 -17.44 -5.80
CA GLN A 153 -11.60 -16.83 -7.06
C GLN A 153 -10.42 -15.90 -6.83
N THR A 154 -9.72 -15.60 -7.91
CA THR A 154 -8.65 -14.59 -7.95
C THR A 154 -9.12 -13.36 -8.74
N TYR A 155 -8.41 -12.27 -8.60
CA TYR A 155 -8.54 -11.08 -9.43
C TYR A 155 -7.16 -10.77 -10.01
N ALA A 156 -6.98 -10.93 -11.31
CA ALA A 156 -5.68 -10.88 -11.98
C ALA A 156 -4.62 -11.76 -11.25
N GLY A 157 -4.99 -13.01 -10.94
CA GLY A 157 -4.16 -13.97 -10.22
C GLY A 157 -3.95 -13.67 -8.72
N MET A 158 -4.40 -12.53 -8.21
CA MET A 158 -4.28 -12.18 -6.79
C MET A 158 -5.33 -12.94 -5.98
N LYS A 159 -4.87 -13.59 -4.92
CA LYS A 159 -5.71 -14.30 -3.94
C LYS A 159 -6.19 -13.38 -2.83
N ASN A 160 -7.24 -13.79 -2.14
CA ASN A 160 -7.79 -13.10 -0.96
C ASN A 160 -8.19 -11.66 -1.26
N ILE A 161 -8.77 -11.43 -2.44
CA ILE A 161 -9.41 -10.16 -2.77
C ILE A 161 -10.86 -10.22 -2.28
N GLY A 162 -11.28 -9.19 -1.58
CA GLY A 162 -12.66 -9.02 -1.14
C GLY A 162 -13.45 -8.13 -2.10
N THR A 163 -14.08 -7.09 -1.54
CA THR A 163 -14.83 -6.09 -2.32
C THR A 163 -13.87 -5.08 -2.94
N ILE A 164 -13.99 -4.88 -4.25
CA ILE A 164 -13.37 -3.78 -4.99
C ILE A 164 -14.42 -2.69 -5.11
N PHE A 165 -14.21 -1.60 -4.39
CA PHE A 165 -15.15 -0.49 -4.33
C PHE A 165 -15.11 0.36 -5.61
N THR A 166 -16.26 0.94 -5.98
CA THR A 166 -16.23 2.12 -6.84
C THR A 166 -15.57 3.27 -6.09
N LYS A 167 -15.02 4.23 -6.81
CA LYS A 167 -14.42 5.44 -6.18
C LYS A 167 -15.42 6.19 -5.30
N LYS A 168 -16.69 6.30 -5.76
CA LYS A 168 -17.78 6.93 -4.99
C LYS A 168 -18.02 6.18 -3.67
N ASN A 169 -18.25 4.88 -3.74
CA ASN A 169 -18.57 4.08 -2.55
C ASN A 169 -17.40 4.05 -1.55
N LEU A 170 -16.16 4.06 -2.04
CA LEU A 170 -15.00 4.14 -1.17
C LEU A 170 -14.90 5.53 -0.51
N ASN A 171 -15.15 6.60 -1.25
CA ASN A 171 -15.20 7.95 -0.68
C ASN A 171 -16.26 8.04 0.44
N ASP A 172 -17.45 7.52 0.20
CA ASP A 172 -18.54 7.51 1.19
C ASP A 172 -18.18 6.67 2.43
N LEU A 173 -17.50 5.53 2.22
CA LEU A 173 -16.99 4.70 3.29
C LEU A 173 -15.91 5.41 4.12
N MET A 174 -15.00 6.14 3.47
CA MET A 174 -13.97 6.94 4.16
C MET A 174 -14.60 8.09 4.95
N LEU A 175 -15.59 8.81 4.38
CA LEU A 175 -16.34 9.87 5.07
C LEU A 175 -17.05 9.35 6.32
N SER A 176 -17.75 8.22 6.20
CA SER A 176 -18.45 7.58 7.32
C SER A 176 -17.48 7.02 8.37
N SER A 177 -16.27 6.63 7.96
CA SER A 177 -15.20 6.22 8.87
C SER A 177 -14.53 7.39 9.61
N GLY A 178 -14.89 8.65 9.30
CA GLY A 178 -14.43 9.84 10.02
C GLY A 178 -13.21 10.52 9.39
N PHE A 179 -13.01 10.36 8.10
CA PHE A 179 -12.06 11.15 7.32
C PHE A 179 -12.78 12.35 6.68
N LYS A 180 -12.00 13.35 6.27
CA LYS A 180 -12.43 14.59 5.59
C LYS A 180 -11.40 14.98 4.54
N ASN A 181 -11.72 15.99 3.71
CA ASN A 181 -10.82 16.51 2.68
C ASN A 181 -10.27 15.37 1.82
N ILE A 182 -11.17 14.48 1.37
CA ILE A 182 -10.80 13.29 0.61
C ILE A 182 -10.65 13.69 -0.85
N GLU A 183 -9.44 13.50 -1.37
CA GLU A 183 -9.11 13.77 -2.77
C GLU A 183 -8.60 12.50 -3.44
N ILE A 184 -9.04 12.25 -4.68
CA ILE A 184 -8.46 11.24 -5.54
C ILE A 184 -7.38 11.91 -6.37
N VAL A 185 -6.13 11.65 -6.03
CA VAL A 185 -4.98 12.33 -6.61
C VAL A 185 -4.36 11.60 -7.79
N ASN A 186 -4.66 10.32 -7.94
CA ASN A 186 -4.21 9.53 -9.07
C ASN A 186 -5.12 8.33 -9.33
N ASP A 187 -5.35 8.06 -10.61
CA ASP A 187 -5.92 6.83 -11.14
C ASP A 187 -4.96 6.24 -12.17
N SER A 188 -4.63 4.97 -12.06
CA SER A 188 -3.75 4.31 -13.03
C SER A 188 -4.13 2.85 -13.20
N PHE A 189 -4.00 2.34 -14.41
CA PHE A 189 -4.12 0.92 -14.66
C PHE A 189 -2.76 0.24 -14.43
N THR A 190 -2.79 -0.90 -13.74
CA THR A 190 -1.61 -1.76 -13.63
C THR A 190 -1.30 -2.35 -15.01
N ASP A 191 -0.05 -2.30 -15.39
CA ASP A 191 0.44 -2.87 -16.64
C ASP A 191 1.61 -3.86 -16.42
N SER A 192 2.00 -4.54 -17.48
CA SER A 192 3.12 -5.48 -17.47
C SER A 192 4.49 -4.81 -17.32
N ASN A 193 4.56 -3.48 -17.42
CA ASN A 193 5.79 -2.74 -17.12
C ASN A 193 5.92 -2.40 -15.64
N GLU A 194 4.79 -2.38 -14.90
CA GLU A 194 4.79 -2.13 -13.47
C GLU A 194 4.91 -3.44 -12.67
N GLN A 195 4.20 -4.51 -13.08
CA GLN A 195 4.32 -5.83 -12.48
C GLN A 195 4.75 -6.85 -13.55
N ARG A 196 5.96 -7.38 -13.41
CA ARG A 196 6.59 -8.22 -14.44
C ARG A 196 7.41 -9.36 -13.85
N SER A 197 7.67 -10.37 -14.68
CA SER A 197 8.66 -11.40 -14.38
C SER A 197 10.06 -10.82 -14.49
N THR A 198 10.93 -11.19 -13.58
CA THR A 198 12.36 -10.85 -13.57
C THR A 198 13.19 -12.05 -13.16
N LYS A 199 14.51 -11.99 -13.29
CA LYS A 199 15.40 -13.05 -12.80
C LYS A 199 15.33 -13.28 -11.27
N TRP A 200 14.77 -12.33 -10.54
CA TRP A 200 14.57 -12.36 -9.09
C TRP A 200 13.19 -12.88 -8.68
N MET A 201 12.32 -13.16 -9.65
CA MET A 201 10.97 -13.61 -9.39
C MET A 201 10.64 -14.81 -10.28
N ASN A 202 10.58 -15.98 -9.69
CA ASN A 202 10.13 -17.20 -10.36
C ASN A 202 8.61 -17.30 -10.26
N GLY A 203 7.92 -17.32 -11.39
CA GLY A 203 6.47 -17.48 -11.44
C GLY A 203 5.80 -16.57 -12.48
N LYS A 204 4.48 -16.64 -12.48
CA LYS A 204 3.63 -15.84 -13.37
C LYS A 204 3.60 -14.38 -12.94
N SER A 205 3.54 -13.48 -13.90
CA SER A 205 3.42 -12.03 -13.71
C SER A 205 2.07 -11.51 -14.22
N PHE A 206 1.84 -10.22 -14.15
CA PHE A 206 0.58 -9.57 -14.52
C PHE A 206 0.07 -9.98 -15.93
N LYS A 207 0.98 -10.04 -16.92
CA LYS A 207 0.63 -10.43 -18.30
C LYS A 207 0.06 -11.85 -18.40
N ASP A 208 0.39 -12.73 -17.46
CA ASP A 208 -0.06 -14.13 -17.45
C ASP A 208 -1.47 -14.28 -16.84
N PHE A 209 -2.06 -13.18 -16.34
CA PHE A 209 -3.38 -13.12 -15.72
C PHE A 209 -4.33 -12.14 -16.38
N THR A 210 -3.91 -11.52 -17.51
CA THR A 210 -4.70 -10.51 -18.20
C THR A 210 -4.77 -10.79 -19.70
N LEU A 211 -5.88 -10.38 -20.31
CA LEU A 211 -6.13 -10.41 -21.74
C LEU A 211 -5.54 -9.18 -22.44
N PRO A 212 -5.40 -9.18 -23.79
CA PRO A 212 -4.89 -8.01 -24.52
C PRO A 212 -5.72 -6.73 -24.34
N ASN A 213 -7.01 -6.85 -24.06
CA ASN A 213 -7.89 -5.70 -23.76
C ASN A 213 -7.77 -5.20 -22.31
N GLY A 214 -6.89 -5.79 -21.51
CA GLY A 214 -6.64 -5.44 -20.12
C GLY A 214 -7.55 -6.12 -19.09
N ASN A 215 -8.63 -6.80 -19.53
CA ASN A 215 -9.48 -7.56 -18.61
C ASN A 215 -8.69 -8.72 -17.99
N THR A 216 -9.10 -9.13 -16.81
CA THR A 216 -8.47 -10.29 -16.15
C THR A 216 -8.94 -11.59 -16.82
N LEU A 217 -8.16 -12.67 -16.70
CA LEU A 217 -8.54 -14.00 -17.20
C LEU A 217 -9.80 -14.54 -16.50
N GLU A 218 -10.09 -14.06 -15.30
CA GLU A 218 -11.30 -14.42 -14.54
C GLU A 218 -12.55 -13.67 -15.03
N GLY A 219 -12.40 -12.75 -16.00
CA GLY A 219 -13.51 -11.98 -16.59
C GLY A 219 -13.81 -10.65 -15.88
N TYR A 220 -12.97 -10.22 -14.95
CA TYR A 220 -13.10 -8.91 -14.32
C TYR A 220 -12.49 -7.79 -15.19
N PRO A 221 -12.91 -6.52 -14.98
CA PRO A 221 -12.34 -5.38 -15.69
C PRO A 221 -10.86 -5.17 -15.37
N PRO A 222 -10.16 -4.32 -16.14
CA PRO A 222 -8.76 -4.01 -15.93
C PRO A 222 -8.48 -3.51 -14.51
N VAL A 223 -7.32 -3.87 -13.95
CA VAL A 223 -6.91 -3.51 -12.60
C VAL A 223 -6.62 -2.01 -12.52
N CYS A 224 -7.61 -1.23 -12.09
CA CYS A 224 -7.46 0.19 -11.82
C CYS A 224 -7.02 0.39 -10.37
N ARG A 225 -6.01 1.24 -10.15
CA ARG A 225 -5.53 1.62 -8.82
C ARG A 225 -5.73 3.10 -8.62
N SER A 226 -6.43 3.44 -7.53
CA SER A 226 -6.70 4.83 -7.16
C SER A 226 -5.95 5.19 -5.88
N ILE A 227 -5.44 6.41 -5.83
CA ILE A 227 -4.77 6.97 -4.66
C ILE A 227 -5.65 8.07 -4.08
N PHE A 228 -6.00 7.89 -2.82
CA PHE A 228 -6.76 8.84 -2.02
C PHE A 228 -5.84 9.50 -1.00
N VAL A 229 -5.92 10.80 -0.89
CA VAL A 229 -5.35 11.58 0.20
C VAL A 229 -6.48 12.12 1.04
N ALA A 230 -6.39 11.97 2.35
CA ALA A 230 -7.45 12.45 3.25
C ALA A 230 -6.86 12.84 4.61
N GLN A 231 -7.68 13.51 5.43
CA GLN A 231 -7.34 13.88 6.79
C GLN A 231 -8.36 13.30 7.78
N LYS A 232 -7.88 12.98 8.99
CA LYS A 232 -8.79 12.65 10.10
C LYS A 232 -9.56 13.89 10.55
N ARG A 233 -10.85 13.74 10.79
CA ARG A 233 -11.69 14.77 11.45
C ARG A 233 -11.26 15.06 12.88
#